data_63471867ebd1aba6ac67db0afe3f6901
#
_entry.id   63471867ebd1aba6ac67db0afe3f6901
#
_cell.length_a   1.000
_cell.length_b   1.000
_cell.length_c   1.000
_cell.angle_alpha   90.00
_cell.angle_beta   90.00
_cell.angle_gamma   90.00
#
_symmetry.space_group_name_H-M   'P 1'
#
loop_
_entity.id
_entity.type
_entity.pdbx_description
1 polymer ?
#
loop_
_entity_poly.entity_id
_entity_poly.type
_entity_poly.pdbx_seq_one_letter_code
_entity_poly.pdbx_strand_id
1 'polypeptide(L)'
;GGASLAEDCARIEAVLAMLGPGRELAVDANGRFDQTTAVAYAHALSRYPLFWYEEAGDPLDYALQAELSRIYEGPMATGENLFSMQDARNLIRYGGMRPDRDWLQFDCALSYGLVEYLRTLHMLGEHGWSARRCIPHGGHQMSLAIAAGLGLGGNESYPDLFQDAFGDATVSA
;
A
#
# COMPACT_ATOMS: atom_id res chain seq x y z
N GLY A 1 7.48 12.67 4.36
CA GLY A 1 8.19 13.33 3.27
C GLY A 1 9.25 14.29 3.77
N GLY A 2 10.06 14.77 2.85
CA GLY A 2 11.07 15.80 3.12
C GLY A 2 10.49 17.19 3.26
N ALA A 3 11.37 18.19 3.25
CA ALA A 3 10.97 19.59 3.36
C ALA A 3 10.37 20.12 2.04
N SER A 4 10.59 19.43 0.92
CA SER A 4 10.07 19.84 -0.39
C SER A 4 10.01 18.67 -1.38
N LEU A 5 9.16 18.81 -2.38
CA LEU A 5 9.07 17.85 -3.49
C LEU A 5 10.43 17.62 -4.18
N ALA A 6 11.22 18.68 -4.35
CA ALA A 6 12.54 18.57 -4.98
C ALA A 6 13.51 17.73 -4.14
N GLU A 7 13.52 17.89 -2.83
CA GLU A 7 14.33 17.07 -1.92
C GLU A 7 13.88 15.61 -1.92
N ASP A 8 12.58 15.35 -1.93
CA ASP A 8 12.06 13.99 -1.99
C ASP A 8 12.38 13.32 -3.32
N CYS A 9 12.29 14.02 -4.44
CA CYS A 9 12.76 13.52 -5.73
C CYS A 9 14.26 13.18 -5.70
N ALA A 10 15.09 14.04 -5.14
CA ALA A 10 16.53 13.77 -5.03
C ALA A 10 16.84 12.53 -4.15
N ARG A 11 16.07 12.32 -3.07
CA ARG A 11 16.17 11.11 -2.24
C ARG A 11 15.75 9.86 -3.01
N ILE A 12 14.65 9.91 -3.74
CA ILE A 12 14.18 8.80 -4.59
C ILE A 12 15.26 8.42 -5.60
N GLU A 13 15.85 9.42 -6.29
CA GLU A 13 16.94 9.21 -7.25
C GLU A 13 18.16 8.55 -6.60
N ALA A 14 18.54 9.02 -5.42
CA ALA A 14 19.66 8.46 -4.66
C ALA A 14 19.39 7.00 -4.25
N VAL A 15 18.20 6.69 -3.77
CA VAL A 15 17.83 5.31 -3.39
C VAL A 15 17.77 4.41 -4.61
N LEU A 16 17.13 4.83 -5.70
CA LEU A 16 17.06 4.05 -6.94
C LEU A 16 18.45 3.74 -7.50
N ALA A 17 19.39 4.68 -7.39
CA ALA A 17 20.78 4.46 -7.81
C ALA A 17 21.53 3.43 -6.94
N MET A 18 21.09 3.22 -5.69
CA MET A 18 21.70 2.26 -4.76
C MET A 18 21.04 0.88 -4.82
N LEU A 19 19.82 0.77 -5.34
CA LEU A 19 19.10 -0.50 -5.39
C LEU A 19 19.80 -1.48 -6.33
N GLY A 20 20.01 -2.69 -5.84
CA GLY A 20 20.53 -3.80 -6.64
C GLY A 20 19.42 -4.46 -7.49
N PRO A 21 19.79 -5.40 -8.37
CA PRO A 21 18.85 -6.12 -9.21
C PRO A 21 17.75 -6.83 -8.40
N GLY A 22 16.53 -6.78 -8.89
CA GLY A 22 15.38 -7.44 -8.27
C GLY A 22 14.83 -6.74 -7.02
N ARG A 23 15.27 -5.51 -6.74
CA ARG A 23 14.74 -4.67 -5.67
C ARG A 23 13.98 -3.51 -6.26
N GLU A 24 12.88 -3.15 -5.61
CA GLU A 24 12.00 -2.06 -6.03
C GLU A 24 11.82 -1.07 -4.89
N LEU A 25 11.48 0.17 -5.23
CA LEU A 25 11.24 1.24 -4.26
C LEU A 25 9.75 1.55 -4.20
N ALA A 26 9.18 1.44 -3.02
CA ALA A 26 7.88 2.01 -2.67
C ALA A 26 8.08 3.38 -2.00
N VAL A 27 7.14 4.29 -2.21
CA VAL A 27 7.12 5.59 -1.52
C VAL A 27 5.77 5.79 -0.87
N ASP A 28 5.81 6.23 0.39
CA ASP A 28 4.65 6.44 1.23
C ASP A 28 4.58 7.88 1.71
N ALA A 29 3.42 8.52 1.52
CA ALA A 29 3.14 9.88 2.00
C ALA A 29 2.37 9.87 3.33
N ASN A 30 1.93 8.71 3.80
CA ASN A 30 1.22 8.55 5.08
C ASN A 30 0.01 9.50 5.24
N GLY A 31 -0.78 9.66 4.20
CA GLY A 31 -2.00 10.47 4.24
C GLY A 31 -1.79 11.97 4.44
N ARG A 32 -0.57 12.49 4.23
CA ARG A 32 -0.18 13.85 4.67
C ARG A 32 -0.46 14.96 3.68
N PHE A 33 -0.68 14.65 2.42
CA PHE A 33 -0.79 15.67 1.40
C PHE A 33 -2.24 16.16 1.25
N ASP A 34 -2.38 17.46 1.04
CA ASP A 34 -3.59 18.01 0.46
C ASP A 34 -3.66 17.68 -1.04
N GLN A 35 -4.81 17.94 -1.65
CA GLN A 35 -5.05 17.65 -3.07
C GLN A 35 -3.97 18.26 -3.98
N THR A 36 -3.61 19.54 -3.78
CA THR A 36 -2.63 20.23 -4.62
C THR A 36 -1.26 19.56 -4.53
N THR A 37 -0.83 19.23 -3.32
CA THR A 37 0.44 18.56 -3.07
C THR A 37 0.42 17.13 -3.61
N ALA A 38 -0.63 16.37 -3.37
CA ALA A 38 -0.77 14.99 -3.86
C ALA A 38 -0.68 14.90 -5.38
N VAL A 39 -1.37 15.81 -6.09
CA VAL A 39 -1.32 15.92 -7.55
C VAL A 39 0.07 16.29 -8.05
N ALA A 40 0.74 17.28 -7.41
CA ALA A 40 2.10 17.65 -7.77
C ALA A 40 3.09 16.49 -7.61
N TYR A 41 2.96 15.71 -6.52
CA TYR A 41 3.75 14.48 -6.33
C TYR A 41 3.42 13.42 -7.37
N ALA A 42 2.15 13.17 -7.69
CA ALA A 42 1.75 12.21 -8.72
C ALA A 42 2.43 12.49 -10.06
N HIS A 43 2.43 13.76 -10.51
CA HIS A 43 3.13 14.18 -11.72
C HIS A 43 4.65 13.99 -11.63
N ALA A 44 5.25 14.38 -10.52
CA ALA A 44 6.71 14.26 -10.35
C ALA A 44 7.18 12.81 -10.26
N LEU A 45 6.39 11.95 -9.60
CA LEU A 45 6.71 10.54 -9.39
C LEU A 45 6.51 9.69 -10.63
N SER A 46 5.70 10.10 -11.60
CA SER A 46 5.42 9.34 -12.83
C SER A 46 6.65 8.99 -13.66
N ARG A 47 7.78 9.67 -13.46
CA ARG A 47 9.04 9.41 -14.16
C ARG A 47 9.89 8.31 -13.51
N TYR A 48 9.54 7.87 -12.30
CA TYR A 48 10.31 6.88 -11.56
C TYR A 48 9.67 5.49 -11.63
N PRO A 49 10.45 4.42 -11.72
CA PRO A 49 9.94 3.05 -11.68
C PRO A 49 9.66 2.64 -10.22
N LEU A 50 8.61 3.17 -9.63
CA LEU A 50 8.22 2.86 -8.27
C LEU A 50 7.39 1.58 -8.22
N PHE A 51 7.58 0.80 -7.16
CA PHE A 51 6.74 -0.34 -6.85
C PHE A 51 5.31 0.11 -6.55
N TRP A 52 5.16 1.20 -5.75
CA TRP A 52 3.93 1.95 -5.60
C TRP A 52 4.15 3.38 -5.08
N TYR A 53 3.13 4.20 -5.25
CA TYR A 53 2.90 5.45 -4.55
C TYR A 53 1.74 5.26 -3.58
N GLU A 54 2.05 5.36 -2.28
CA GLU A 54 1.16 4.99 -1.19
C GLU A 54 0.57 6.22 -0.52
N GLU A 55 -0.70 6.09 -0.17
CA GLU A 55 -1.46 6.97 0.74
C GLU A 55 -1.15 8.46 0.59
N ALA A 56 -1.30 9.01 -0.62
CA ALA A 56 -0.93 10.38 -0.92
C ALA A 56 -1.65 11.41 -0.04
N GLY A 57 -2.94 11.25 0.16
CA GLY A 57 -3.77 12.11 0.99
C GLY A 57 -4.62 11.31 1.98
N ASP A 58 -5.58 11.97 2.61
CA ASP A 58 -6.46 11.34 3.59
C ASP A 58 -7.01 10.00 3.06
N PRO A 59 -6.79 8.88 3.74
CA PRO A 59 -7.20 7.56 3.28
C PRO A 59 -8.73 7.39 3.13
N LEU A 60 -9.52 8.26 3.74
CA LEU A 60 -10.97 8.31 3.60
C LEU A 60 -11.45 9.26 2.49
N ASP A 61 -10.54 10.04 1.88
CA ASP A 61 -10.87 10.87 0.72
C ASP A 61 -10.81 10.05 -0.57
N TYR A 62 -11.84 9.27 -0.81
CA TYR A 62 -11.95 8.45 -2.02
C TYR A 62 -12.03 9.29 -3.31
N ALA A 63 -12.47 10.55 -3.23
CA ALA A 63 -12.51 11.43 -4.39
C ALA A 63 -11.10 11.83 -4.81
N LEU A 64 -10.25 12.20 -3.87
CA LEU A 64 -8.83 12.46 -4.12
C LEU A 64 -8.13 11.21 -4.67
N GLN A 65 -8.35 10.04 -4.06
CA GLN A 65 -7.80 8.78 -4.54
C GLN A 65 -8.20 8.49 -6.00
N ALA A 66 -9.48 8.70 -6.34
CA ALA A 66 -9.98 8.53 -7.70
C ALA A 66 -9.40 9.54 -8.70
N GLU A 67 -9.12 10.76 -8.27
CA GLU A 67 -8.43 11.76 -9.09
C GLU A 67 -7.00 11.33 -9.37
N LEU A 68 -6.25 10.93 -8.35
CA LEU A 68 -4.87 10.47 -8.48
C LEU A 68 -4.76 9.24 -9.39
N SER A 69 -5.71 8.32 -9.35
CA SER A 69 -5.72 7.14 -10.22
C SER A 69 -5.83 7.46 -11.71
N ARG A 70 -6.33 8.64 -12.07
CA ARG A 70 -6.42 9.11 -13.46
C ARG A 70 -5.15 9.83 -13.92
N ILE A 71 -4.36 10.35 -12.97
CA ILE A 71 -3.18 11.17 -13.22
C ILE A 71 -1.91 10.33 -13.14
N TYR A 72 -1.82 9.47 -12.14
CA TYR A 72 -0.65 8.64 -11.89
C TYR A 72 -0.81 7.27 -12.54
N GLU A 73 -0.02 7.00 -13.58
CA GLU A 73 -0.08 5.74 -14.31
C GLU A 73 0.60 4.58 -13.58
N GLY A 74 1.53 4.87 -12.68
CA GLY A 74 2.21 3.86 -11.86
C GLY A 74 1.26 3.18 -10.85
N PRO A 75 1.70 2.09 -10.21
CA PRO A 75 0.92 1.43 -9.17
C PRO A 75 0.71 2.35 -7.97
N MET A 76 -0.49 2.34 -7.40
CA MET A 76 -0.82 2.98 -6.13
C MET A 76 -1.07 1.93 -5.06
N ALA A 77 -0.89 2.30 -3.80
CA ALA A 77 -1.23 1.47 -2.66
C ALA A 77 -1.98 2.28 -1.59
N THR A 78 -2.92 1.64 -0.93
CA THR A 78 -3.64 2.20 0.22
C THR A 78 -4.47 1.13 0.91
N GLY A 79 -5.03 1.45 2.07
CA GLY A 79 -5.97 0.58 2.77
C GLY A 79 -5.59 0.27 4.21
N GLU A 80 -4.39 0.62 4.65
CA GLU A 80 -3.94 0.37 6.02
C GLU A 80 -4.81 1.05 7.09
N ASN A 81 -5.44 2.17 6.73
CA ASN A 81 -6.33 2.96 7.59
C ASN A 81 -7.83 2.64 7.39
N LEU A 82 -8.16 1.54 6.73
CA LEU A 82 -9.52 1.07 6.49
C LEU A 82 -9.75 -0.24 7.26
N PHE A 83 -10.62 -0.20 8.27
CA PHE A 83 -10.70 -1.26 9.28
C PHE A 83 -11.95 -2.16 9.18
N SER A 84 -12.69 -2.08 8.07
CA SER A 84 -13.86 -2.93 7.83
C SER A 84 -14.01 -3.30 6.36
N MET A 85 -14.71 -4.39 6.08
CA MET A 85 -15.08 -4.77 4.71
C MET A 85 -15.90 -3.65 4.03
N GLN A 86 -16.70 -2.90 4.79
CA GLN A 86 -17.49 -1.79 4.25
C GLN A 86 -16.60 -0.62 3.78
N ASP A 87 -15.56 -0.28 4.54
CA ASP A 87 -14.58 0.74 4.15
C ASP A 87 -13.80 0.29 2.92
N ALA A 88 -13.32 -0.96 2.92
CA ALA A 88 -12.67 -1.57 1.77
C ALA A 88 -13.56 -1.52 0.51
N ARG A 89 -14.84 -1.86 0.64
CA ARG A 89 -15.80 -1.81 -0.45
C ARG A 89 -16.01 -0.38 -0.96
N ASN A 90 -16.04 0.61 -0.08
CA ASN A 90 -16.18 2.00 -0.47
C ASN A 90 -14.95 2.49 -1.24
N LEU A 91 -13.74 2.12 -0.80
CA LEU A 91 -12.52 2.39 -1.56
C LEU A 91 -12.61 1.81 -2.98
N ILE A 92 -13.00 0.53 -3.12
CA ILE A 92 -13.11 -0.12 -4.42
C ILE A 92 -14.16 0.54 -5.32
N ARG A 93 -15.28 0.98 -4.75
CA ARG A 93 -16.38 1.59 -5.52
C ARG A 93 -16.11 3.03 -5.92
N TYR A 94 -15.43 3.77 -5.08
CA TYR A 94 -15.35 5.24 -5.22
C TYR A 94 -13.92 5.78 -5.33
N GLY A 95 -12.92 5.01 -4.91
CA GLY A 95 -11.52 5.44 -4.89
C GLY A 95 -10.76 5.25 -6.20
N GLY A 96 -11.41 4.71 -7.25
CA GLY A 96 -10.78 4.57 -8.57
C GLY A 96 -9.60 3.60 -8.61
N MET A 97 -9.46 2.71 -7.63
CA MET A 97 -8.40 1.71 -7.58
C MET A 97 -8.50 0.71 -8.74
N ARG A 98 -7.35 0.30 -9.28
CA ARG A 98 -7.23 -0.47 -10.51
C ARG A 98 -6.75 -1.90 -10.21
N PRO A 99 -7.57 -2.94 -10.41
CA PRO A 99 -7.24 -4.32 -10.02
C PRO A 99 -6.09 -4.94 -10.81
N ASP A 100 -5.74 -4.37 -11.96
CA ASP A 100 -4.65 -4.84 -12.81
C ASP A 100 -3.26 -4.37 -12.36
N ARG A 101 -3.17 -3.32 -11.52
CA ARG A 101 -1.89 -2.70 -11.15
C ARG A 101 -1.75 -2.22 -9.71
N ASP A 102 -2.83 -1.78 -9.04
CA ASP A 102 -2.76 -1.21 -7.71
C ASP A 102 -2.72 -2.29 -6.61
N TRP A 103 -2.35 -1.88 -5.40
CA TRP A 103 -2.18 -2.73 -4.24
C TRP A 103 -3.11 -2.32 -3.10
N LEU A 104 -3.53 -3.28 -2.30
CA LEU A 104 -4.44 -3.10 -1.18
C LEU A 104 -3.78 -3.58 0.11
N GLN A 105 -3.71 -2.69 1.11
CA GLN A 105 -2.94 -2.90 2.32
C GLN A 105 -3.82 -3.08 3.57
N PHE A 106 -5.03 -3.62 3.42
CA PHE A 106 -5.92 -3.85 4.55
C PHE A 106 -5.25 -4.70 5.63
N ASP A 107 -5.24 -4.17 6.87
CA ASP A 107 -4.63 -4.84 8.02
C ASP A 107 -5.54 -5.94 8.56
N CYS A 108 -5.02 -7.16 8.65
CA CYS A 108 -5.79 -8.31 9.12
C CYS A 108 -6.08 -8.26 10.63
N ALA A 109 -5.22 -7.62 11.42
CA ALA A 109 -5.36 -7.57 12.87
C ALA A 109 -6.27 -6.44 13.30
N LEU A 110 -6.03 -5.23 12.80
CA LEU A 110 -6.82 -4.04 13.14
C LEU A 110 -8.25 -4.12 12.58
N SER A 111 -8.46 -4.90 11.51
CA SER A 111 -9.76 -5.12 10.89
C SER A 111 -10.49 -6.35 11.46
N TYR A 112 -10.48 -6.54 12.76
CA TYR A 112 -11.21 -7.61 13.46
C TYR A 112 -10.80 -9.05 13.11
N GLY A 113 -9.59 -9.25 12.59
CA GLY A 113 -9.00 -10.56 12.40
C GLY A 113 -9.41 -11.29 11.12
N LEU A 114 -9.09 -12.58 11.07
CA LEU A 114 -9.19 -13.42 9.88
C LEU A 114 -10.61 -13.45 9.27
N VAL A 115 -11.64 -13.51 10.09
CA VAL A 115 -13.03 -13.66 9.58
C VAL A 115 -13.44 -12.43 8.75
N GLU A 116 -13.15 -11.23 9.25
CA GLU A 116 -13.46 -10.00 8.52
C GLU A 116 -12.55 -9.85 7.31
N TYR A 117 -11.29 -10.26 7.42
CA TYR A 117 -10.38 -10.24 6.29
C TYR A 117 -10.83 -11.17 5.15
N LEU A 118 -11.32 -12.37 5.46
CA LEU A 118 -11.90 -13.29 4.48
C LEU A 118 -13.15 -12.70 3.79
N ARG A 119 -13.99 -11.97 4.53
CA ARG A 119 -15.14 -11.25 3.95
C ARG A 119 -14.67 -10.15 3.00
N THR A 120 -13.60 -9.45 3.36
CA THR A 120 -12.99 -8.43 2.51
C THR A 120 -12.44 -9.05 1.23
N LEU A 121 -11.70 -10.16 1.30
CA LEU A 121 -11.18 -10.86 0.12
C LEU A 121 -12.31 -11.39 -0.78
N HIS A 122 -13.38 -11.90 -0.20
CA HIS A 122 -14.55 -12.33 -0.96
C HIS A 122 -15.18 -11.17 -1.73
N MET A 123 -15.44 -10.05 -1.06
CA MET A 123 -15.95 -8.81 -1.67
C MET A 123 -15.02 -8.32 -2.78
N LEU A 124 -13.71 -8.35 -2.57
CA LEU A 124 -12.72 -7.98 -3.59
C LEU A 124 -12.83 -8.86 -4.83
N GLY A 125 -12.97 -10.18 -4.66
CA GLY A 125 -13.18 -11.12 -5.75
C GLY A 125 -14.43 -10.81 -6.58
N GLU A 126 -15.53 -10.42 -5.92
CA GLU A 126 -16.77 -9.99 -6.61
C GLU A 126 -16.58 -8.71 -7.45
N HIS A 127 -15.55 -7.90 -7.13
CA HIS A 127 -15.19 -6.68 -7.84
C HIS A 127 -13.99 -6.86 -8.80
N GLY A 128 -13.60 -8.09 -9.11
CA GLY A 128 -12.55 -8.39 -10.07
C GLY A 128 -11.12 -8.31 -9.55
N TRP A 129 -10.93 -8.21 -8.23
CA TRP A 129 -9.62 -8.20 -7.60
C TRP A 129 -9.11 -9.61 -7.31
N SER A 130 -7.81 -9.81 -7.53
CA SER A 130 -7.11 -10.99 -7.05
C SER A 130 -6.61 -10.78 -5.62
N ALA A 131 -6.68 -11.81 -4.78
CA ALA A 131 -6.04 -11.81 -3.46
C ALA A 131 -4.52 -11.52 -3.55
N ARG A 132 -3.89 -11.81 -4.67
CA ARG A 132 -2.47 -11.48 -4.94
C ARG A 132 -2.20 -9.99 -5.08
N ARG A 133 -3.20 -9.14 -5.08
CA ARG A 133 -3.07 -7.68 -5.00
C ARG A 133 -3.20 -7.14 -3.57
N CYS A 134 -3.25 -8.02 -2.57
CA CYS A 134 -3.29 -7.66 -1.17
C CYS A 134 -1.92 -7.91 -0.54
N ILE A 135 -1.38 -6.90 0.12
CA ILE A 135 -0.18 -6.94 0.95
C ILE A 135 -0.59 -6.36 2.31
N PRO A 136 -0.94 -7.19 3.31
CA PRO A 136 -1.41 -6.69 4.59
C PRO A 136 -0.39 -5.78 5.26
N HIS A 137 -0.88 -4.64 5.77
CA HIS A 137 -0.14 -3.77 6.66
C HIS A 137 0.19 -4.46 7.99
N GLY A 138 1.20 -3.95 8.68
CA GLY A 138 1.47 -4.25 10.09
C GLY A 138 2.65 -5.16 10.35
N GLY A 139 3.16 -5.90 9.38
CA GLY A 139 4.40 -6.66 9.48
C GLY A 139 4.49 -7.69 10.61
N HIS A 140 3.36 -8.11 11.20
CA HIS A 140 3.33 -9.03 12.33
C HIS A 140 3.06 -10.49 11.89
N GLN A 141 3.32 -11.45 12.80
CA GLN A 141 3.22 -12.88 12.50
C GLN A 141 1.84 -13.32 12.02
N MET A 142 0.77 -12.71 12.53
CA MET A 142 -0.58 -13.06 12.11
C MET A 142 -0.82 -12.67 10.66
N SER A 143 -0.40 -11.46 10.24
CA SER A 143 -0.50 -11.03 8.84
C SER A 143 0.34 -11.90 7.92
N LEU A 144 1.56 -12.27 8.33
CA LEU A 144 2.41 -13.19 7.57
C LEU A 144 1.75 -14.56 7.41
N ALA A 145 1.20 -15.14 8.48
CA ALA A 145 0.52 -16.43 8.43
C ALA A 145 -0.72 -16.38 7.51
N ILE A 146 -1.48 -15.30 7.56
CA ILE A 146 -2.64 -15.07 6.69
C ILE A 146 -2.19 -14.90 5.23
N ALA A 147 -1.16 -14.08 4.99
CA ALA A 147 -0.63 -13.85 3.64
C ALA A 147 -0.14 -15.14 3.00
N ALA A 148 0.64 -15.94 3.73
CA ALA A 148 1.14 -17.23 3.28
C ALA A 148 0.00 -18.24 3.07
N GLY A 149 -0.91 -18.35 4.03
CA GLY A 149 -2.01 -19.33 4.00
C GLY A 149 -3.05 -19.07 2.92
N LEU A 150 -3.26 -17.80 2.54
CA LEU A 150 -4.23 -17.39 1.52
C LEU A 150 -3.59 -17.07 0.16
N GLY A 151 -2.27 -17.15 0.04
CA GLY A 151 -1.55 -16.86 -1.20
C GLY A 151 -1.69 -15.41 -1.65
N LEU A 152 -1.57 -14.47 -0.70
CA LEU A 152 -1.61 -13.04 -0.99
C LEU A 152 -0.38 -12.59 -1.79
N GLY A 153 -0.32 -11.31 -2.16
CA GLY A 153 0.78 -10.74 -2.92
C GLY A 153 2.08 -10.57 -2.14
N GLY A 154 1.99 -10.49 -0.83
CA GLY A 154 3.12 -10.31 0.06
C GLY A 154 2.67 -10.03 1.49
N ASN A 155 3.60 -9.59 2.31
CA ASN A 155 3.37 -9.13 3.66
C ASN A 155 4.41 -8.06 3.99
N GLU A 156 4.05 -7.04 4.73
CA GLU A 156 5.03 -6.09 5.26
C GLU A 156 5.96 -6.75 6.26
N SER A 157 7.17 -6.25 6.35
CA SER A 157 8.17 -6.71 7.30
C SER A 157 8.97 -5.52 7.81
N TYR A 158 9.21 -5.49 9.11
CA TYR A 158 10.00 -4.45 9.78
C TYR A 158 11.23 -5.10 10.42
N PRO A 159 12.27 -5.45 9.62
CA PRO A 159 13.48 -6.03 10.14
C PRO A 159 14.10 -5.09 11.18
N ASP A 160 14.61 -5.65 12.27
CA ASP A 160 15.27 -4.95 13.38
C ASP A 160 14.38 -4.03 14.24
N LEU A 161 13.07 -3.94 13.97
CA LEU A 161 12.17 -3.15 14.81
C LEU A 161 11.89 -3.82 16.16
N PHE A 162 11.83 -5.15 16.19
CA PHE A 162 11.57 -5.94 17.39
C PHE A 162 12.85 -6.67 17.78
N GLN A 163 13.55 -6.19 18.80
CA GLN A 163 14.70 -6.90 19.36
C GLN A 163 14.22 -8.03 20.31
N ASP A 164 14.84 -9.15 20.19
CA ASP A 164 14.83 -10.35 21.07
C ASP A 164 13.67 -11.33 20.95
N ALA A 165 12.46 -11.10 21.34
CA ALA A 165 11.47 -12.20 21.44
C ALA A 165 10.69 -12.48 20.15
N PHE A 166 10.70 -11.57 19.20
CA PHE A 166 9.91 -11.64 17.96
C PHE A 166 10.72 -11.31 16.69
N GLY A 167 12.00 -11.00 16.85
CA GLY A 167 12.84 -10.48 15.77
C GLY A 167 13.05 -11.46 14.62
N ASP A 168 13.13 -12.74 14.90
CA ASP A 168 13.38 -13.76 13.88
C ASP A 168 12.11 -14.23 13.14
N ALA A 169 10.98 -13.69 13.49
CA ALA A 169 9.71 -14.10 12.90
C ALA A 169 9.32 -13.34 11.63
N THR A 170 10.05 -12.32 11.28
CA THR A 170 9.94 -11.66 9.99
C THR A 170 10.78 -12.38 8.96
N VAL A 171 10.38 -13.58 8.61
CA VAL A 171 11.04 -14.30 7.53
C VAL A 171 10.63 -13.65 6.22
N SER A 172 11.61 -13.12 5.53
CA SER A 172 11.46 -12.79 4.11
C SER A 172 11.07 -14.06 3.36
N ALA A 173 9.88 -14.09 2.81
CA ALA A 173 9.48 -15.13 1.88
C ALA A 173 10.22 -15.00 0.55
#